data_96182e910da9a71ab2a08e2a6914d86b
#
_entry.id   96182e910da9a71ab2a08e2a6914d86b
#
_cell.length_a   1.000
_cell.length_b   1.000
_cell.length_c   1.000
_cell.angle_alpha   90.00
_cell.angle_beta   90.00
_cell.angle_gamma   90.00
#
_symmetry.space_group_name_H-M   'P 1'
#
loop_
_entity.id
_entity.type
_entity.pdbx_description
1 polymer ?
#
loop_
_entity_poly.entity_id
_entity_poly.type
_entity_poly.pdbx_seq_one_letter_code
_entity_poly.pdbx_strand_id
1 'polypeptide(L)'
;MTFWRVLLLLSGLAILMPLIIDIFLPSIPAIASAYGVDTGEVQLTLAYLNFGAALGQVIYGPLADRFGRRPVIVSTMVLFTAAGFGSALSPSMEWLNAWRFLQGLAAASGMIIIRAIVRDLYDGTRATKMLAYTFMTGSIMPIAAPVAGGFLTVYVGWEINLHIIGTIGLLVTLGLWVWLDETGEREPNALQISAMIAAYQELLRSRRFFTYAFAGIGPFAGLFAILTSLSSVLIEFMGVSPEMFGLLFAAVMVGNLAASWLSGRLAESMGGTRLIIIGSVICLISGIAALGVVLLGWSSPPGIVLPSLGFMVGFALLIPAATAGAMSPFPQMAGRASSLIGLAQYGAGAAASMVMGLAADGTDLPLSAGLAVCGLLSLFAIILVLTDRKK
;
A
#
# COMPACT_ATOMS: atom_id res chain seq x y z
N MET A 1 -16.27 25.03 2.76
CA MET A 1 -16.63 23.92 1.83
C MET A 1 -17.75 23.06 2.39
N THR A 2 -18.64 22.46 1.52
CA THR A 2 -19.68 21.52 1.98
C THR A 2 -19.07 20.14 2.25
N PHE A 3 -19.68 19.36 3.17
CA PHE A 3 -19.22 18.00 3.53
C PHE A 3 -19.03 17.10 2.28
N TRP A 4 -19.99 17.09 1.37
CA TRP A 4 -19.96 16.25 0.16
C TRP A 4 -18.85 16.64 -0.82
N ARG A 5 -18.55 17.94 -0.94
CA ARG A 5 -17.46 18.43 -1.79
C ARG A 5 -16.10 17.98 -1.22
N VAL A 6 -15.89 18.10 0.09
CA VAL A 6 -14.68 17.60 0.74
C VAL A 6 -14.57 16.10 0.59
N LEU A 7 -15.65 15.35 0.82
CA LEU A 7 -15.66 13.90 0.65
C LEU A 7 -15.25 13.48 -0.76
N LEU A 8 -15.78 14.14 -1.80
CA LEU A 8 -15.45 13.84 -3.19
C LEU A 8 -13.94 14.04 -3.47
N LEU A 9 -13.38 15.16 -3.03
CA LEU A 9 -11.95 15.46 -3.20
C LEU A 9 -11.06 14.46 -2.47
N LEU A 10 -11.36 14.18 -1.20
CA LEU A 10 -10.57 13.25 -0.41
C LEU A 10 -10.72 11.79 -0.88
N SER A 11 -11.90 11.41 -1.34
CA SER A 11 -12.13 10.10 -1.98
C SER A 11 -11.32 9.95 -3.27
N GLY A 12 -11.26 11.02 -4.09
CA GLY A 12 -10.41 11.07 -5.28
C GLY A 12 -8.93 10.85 -4.94
N LEU A 13 -8.43 11.43 -3.84
CA LEU A 13 -7.06 11.18 -3.36
C LEU A 13 -6.87 9.75 -2.83
N ALA A 14 -7.85 9.23 -2.10
CA ALA A 14 -7.75 7.92 -1.44
C ALA A 14 -7.68 6.74 -2.42
N ILE A 15 -8.29 6.89 -3.61
CA ILE A 15 -8.26 5.84 -4.64
C ILE A 15 -6.93 5.76 -5.39
N LEU A 16 -6.11 6.84 -5.42
CA LEU A 16 -4.94 6.91 -6.29
C LEU A 16 -3.88 5.86 -5.97
N MET A 17 -3.53 5.69 -4.69
CA MET A 17 -2.48 4.75 -4.31
C MET A 17 -2.83 3.29 -4.63
N PRO A 18 -4.02 2.76 -4.29
CA PRO A 18 -4.43 1.44 -4.77
C PRO A 18 -4.52 1.36 -6.30
N LEU A 19 -5.09 2.36 -6.94
CA LEU A 19 -5.27 2.37 -8.41
C LEU A 19 -3.95 2.18 -9.16
N ILE A 20 -2.90 2.96 -8.81
CA ILE A 20 -1.61 2.91 -9.52
C ILE A 20 -0.88 1.58 -9.35
N ILE A 21 -1.21 0.81 -8.33
CA ILE A 21 -0.68 -0.52 -8.10
C ILE A 21 -1.54 -1.53 -8.84
N ASP A 22 -2.81 -1.59 -8.51
CA ASP A 22 -3.66 -2.73 -8.80
C ASP A 22 -4.07 -2.82 -10.28
N ILE A 23 -4.28 -1.69 -10.98
CA ILE A 23 -4.60 -1.69 -12.42
C ILE A 23 -3.40 -2.12 -13.28
N PHE A 24 -2.18 -1.95 -12.75
CA PHE A 24 -0.94 -2.28 -13.43
C PHE A 24 -0.62 -3.79 -13.40
N LEU A 25 -1.04 -4.50 -12.34
CA LEU A 25 -0.62 -5.89 -12.09
C LEU A 25 -0.89 -6.84 -13.27
N PRO A 26 -2.07 -6.89 -13.88
CA PRO A 26 -2.34 -7.79 -14.99
C PRO A 26 -1.56 -7.45 -16.26
N SER A 27 -0.97 -6.25 -16.35
CA SER A 27 -0.19 -5.79 -17.49
C SER A 27 1.28 -6.20 -17.43
N ILE A 28 1.80 -6.68 -16.29
CA ILE A 28 3.23 -6.95 -16.09
C ILE A 28 3.81 -7.86 -17.22
N PRO A 29 3.21 -9.01 -17.58
CA PRO A 29 3.75 -9.84 -18.66
C PRO A 29 3.70 -9.17 -20.03
N ALA A 30 2.65 -8.39 -20.32
CA ALA A 30 2.52 -7.66 -21.59
C ALA A 30 3.59 -6.56 -21.71
N ILE A 31 3.89 -5.85 -20.62
CA ILE A 31 4.95 -4.84 -20.55
C ILE A 31 6.32 -5.50 -20.75
N ALA A 32 6.59 -6.64 -20.12
CA ALA A 32 7.83 -7.39 -20.29
C ALA A 32 8.05 -7.76 -21.77
N SER A 33 7.02 -8.29 -22.42
CA SER A 33 7.06 -8.60 -23.84
C SER A 33 7.28 -7.36 -24.72
N ALA A 34 6.63 -6.22 -24.41
CA ALA A 34 6.73 -4.99 -25.18
C ALA A 34 8.13 -4.37 -25.13
N TYR A 35 8.80 -4.43 -23.98
CA TYR A 35 10.16 -3.93 -23.81
C TYR A 35 11.24 -4.98 -24.10
N GLY A 36 10.89 -6.25 -24.31
CA GLY A 36 11.84 -7.35 -24.53
C GLY A 36 12.71 -7.66 -23.32
N VAL A 37 12.15 -7.57 -22.13
CA VAL A 37 12.81 -7.81 -20.83
C VAL A 37 12.11 -8.93 -20.06
N ASP A 38 12.75 -9.44 -19.03
CA ASP A 38 12.14 -10.42 -18.13
C ASP A 38 11.07 -9.76 -17.24
N THR A 39 10.04 -10.53 -16.86
CA THR A 39 8.98 -10.04 -15.95
C THR A 39 9.52 -9.56 -14.61
N GLY A 40 10.64 -10.11 -14.15
CA GLY A 40 11.35 -9.63 -12.96
C GLY A 40 11.75 -8.16 -13.05
N GLU A 41 12.23 -7.70 -14.21
CA GLU A 41 12.57 -6.28 -14.44
C GLU A 41 11.32 -5.39 -14.34
N VAL A 42 10.19 -5.83 -14.88
CA VAL A 42 8.93 -5.07 -14.77
C VAL A 42 8.43 -5.06 -13.33
N GLN A 43 8.60 -6.14 -12.58
CA GLN A 43 8.28 -6.21 -11.16
C GLN A 43 9.05 -5.17 -10.33
N LEU A 44 10.28 -4.84 -10.70
CA LEU A 44 11.05 -3.78 -10.04
C LEU A 44 10.38 -2.40 -10.10
N THR A 45 9.48 -2.16 -11.05
CA THR A 45 8.70 -0.90 -11.09
C THR A 45 7.89 -0.68 -9.82
N LEU A 46 7.38 -1.76 -9.19
CA LEU A 46 6.67 -1.69 -7.92
C LEU A 46 7.63 -1.39 -6.75
N ALA A 47 8.87 -1.88 -6.81
CA ALA A 47 9.90 -1.52 -5.83
C ALA A 47 10.22 -0.02 -5.89
N TYR A 48 10.43 0.54 -7.09
CA TYR A 48 10.66 1.97 -7.28
C TYR A 48 9.47 2.82 -6.81
N LEU A 49 8.25 2.43 -7.16
CA LEU A 49 7.02 3.09 -6.71
C LEU A 49 6.92 3.11 -5.18
N ASN A 50 7.13 1.97 -4.54
CA ASN A 50 7.07 1.85 -3.08
C ASN A 50 8.20 2.62 -2.39
N PHE A 51 9.39 2.65 -2.97
CA PHE A 51 10.50 3.43 -2.46
C PHE A 51 10.18 4.93 -2.51
N GLY A 52 9.60 5.41 -3.61
CA GLY A 52 9.07 6.77 -3.70
C GLY A 52 8.01 7.05 -2.63
N ALA A 53 7.05 6.13 -2.46
CA ALA A 53 6.01 6.25 -1.45
C ALA A 53 6.58 6.28 -0.02
N ALA A 54 7.57 5.45 0.29
CA ALA A 54 8.24 5.42 1.59
C ALA A 54 8.91 6.77 1.92
N LEU A 55 9.63 7.35 0.97
CA LEU A 55 10.23 8.69 1.14
C LEU A 55 9.16 9.76 1.34
N GLY A 56 8.08 9.71 0.55
CA GLY A 56 6.96 10.63 0.66
C GLY A 56 6.32 10.65 2.04
N GLN A 57 6.27 9.50 2.74
CA GLN A 57 5.69 9.42 4.10
C GLN A 57 6.39 10.36 5.11
N VAL A 58 7.66 10.60 4.94
CA VAL A 58 8.45 11.47 5.85
C VAL A 58 8.42 12.93 5.41
N ILE A 59 8.33 13.17 4.11
CA ILE A 59 8.53 14.50 3.52
C ILE A 59 7.26 15.36 3.59
N TYR A 60 6.10 14.80 3.24
CA TYR A 60 4.90 15.61 2.99
C TYR A 60 4.19 16.13 4.24
N GLY A 61 4.34 15.49 5.39
CA GLY A 61 3.81 16.04 6.65
C GLY A 61 4.39 17.43 6.94
N PRO A 62 5.71 17.54 7.16
CA PRO A 62 6.38 18.80 7.42
C PRO A 62 6.23 19.84 6.31
N LEU A 63 6.23 19.41 5.02
CA LEU A 63 6.01 20.33 3.90
C LEU A 63 4.61 20.95 3.94
N ALA A 64 3.58 20.13 4.21
CA ALA A 64 2.20 20.60 4.27
C ALA A 64 1.95 21.48 5.50
N ASP A 65 2.64 21.23 6.63
CA ASP A 65 2.61 22.10 7.80
C ASP A 65 3.30 23.45 7.53
N ARG A 66 4.42 23.47 6.77
CA ARG A 66 5.18 24.68 6.48
C ARG A 66 4.54 25.55 5.40
N PHE A 67 4.11 24.95 4.29
CA PHE A 67 3.67 25.69 3.10
C PHE A 67 2.16 25.80 2.97
N GLY A 68 1.41 25.01 3.74
CA GLY A 68 -0.05 24.86 3.66
C GLY A 68 -0.45 23.56 2.96
N ARG A 69 -1.67 23.10 3.25
CA ARG A 69 -2.19 21.82 2.72
C ARG A 69 -2.41 21.88 1.22
N ARG A 70 -3.08 22.96 0.77
CA ARG A 70 -3.49 23.13 -0.64
C ARG A 70 -2.30 23.21 -1.60
N PRO A 71 -1.29 24.09 -1.45
CA PRO A 71 -0.20 24.19 -2.42
C PRO A 71 0.62 22.90 -2.49
N VAL A 72 0.83 22.21 -1.37
CA VAL A 72 1.58 20.95 -1.36
C VAL A 72 0.80 19.85 -2.08
N ILE A 73 -0.50 19.65 -1.77
CA ILE A 73 -1.26 18.58 -2.44
C ILE A 73 -1.47 18.85 -3.92
N VAL A 74 -1.71 20.09 -4.33
CA VAL A 74 -1.88 20.42 -5.75
C VAL A 74 -0.58 20.20 -6.52
N SER A 75 0.56 20.67 -6.00
CA SER A 75 1.87 20.47 -6.66
C SER A 75 2.25 18.98 -6.77
N THR A 76 1.99 18.20 -5.74
CA THR A 76 2.25 16.75 -5.79
C THR A 76 1.30 16.01 -6.73
N MET A 77 0.04 16.46 -6.85
CA MET A 77 -0.90 15.86 -7.81
C MET A 77 -0.60 16.26 -9.26
N VAL A 78 -0.02 17.43 -9.50
CA VAL A 78 0.57 17.76 -10.82
C VAL A 78 1.70 16.80 -11.15
N LEU A 79 2.63 16.56 -10.21
CA LEU A 79 3.70 15.58 -10.38
C LEU A 79 3.15 14.16 -10.62
N PHE A 80 2.12 13.75 -9.86
CA PHE A 80 1.44 12.45 -10.03
C PHE A 80 0.87 12.31 -11.45
N THR A 81 0.18 13.33 -11.93
CA THR A 81 -0.41 13.37 -13.27
C THR A 81 0.66 13.27 -14.35
N ALA A 82 1.72 14.08 -14.24
CA ALA A 82 2.85 14.04 -15.16
C ALA A 82 3.52 12.66 -15.16
N ALA A 83 3.72 12.07 -13.98
CA ALA A 83 4.30 10.75 -13.86
C ALA A 83 3.39 9.63 -14.42
N GLY A 84 2.06 9.77 -14.33
CA GLY A 84 1.10 8.85 -14.95
C GLY A 84 1.23 8.83 -16.47
N PHE A 85 1.17 9.99 -17.11
CA PHE A 85 1.36 10.10 -18.57
C PHE A 85 2.80 9.79 -18.99
N GLY A 86 3.81 10.22 -18.21
CA GLY A 86 5.20 9.89 -18.45
C GLY A 86 5.48 8.38 -18.43
N SER A 87 4.82 7.64 -17.52
CA SER A 87 4.88 6.17 -17.50
C SER A 87 4.30 5.55 -18.77
N ALA A 88 3.16 6.08 -19.26
CA ALA A 88 2.51 5.57 -20.48
C ALA A 88 3.33 5.83 -21.76
N LEU A 89 4.13 6.87 -21.76
CA LEU A 89 4.96 7.32 -22.90
C LEU A 89 6.45 6.94 -22.75
N SER A 90 6.77 6.05 -21.80
CA SER A 90 8.16 5.70 -21.51
C SER A 90 8.82 4.95 -22.67
N PRO A 91 9.99 5.40 -23.16
CA PRO A 91 10.68 4.73 -24.25
C PRO A 91 11.50 3.51 -23.80
N SER A 92 11.77 3.36 -22.50
CA SER A 92 12.53 2.25 -21.91
C SER A 92 12.13 1.97 -20.47
N MET A 93 12.58 0.82 -19.93
CA MET A 93 12.30 0.42 -18.53
C MET A 93 12.88 1.40 -17.50
N GLU A 94 14.04 2.01 -17.78
CA GLU A 94 14.65 3.01 -16.89
C GLU A 94 13.75 4.23 -16.73
N TRP A 95 13.17 4.73 -17.82
CA TRP A 95 12.22 5.84 -17.78
C TRP A 95 10.94 5.46 -17.09
N LEU A 96 10.41 4.25 -17.35
CA LEU A 96 9.24 3.74 -16.65
C LEU A 96 9.51 3.68 -15.15
N ASN A 97 10.64 3.13 -14.71
CA ASN A 97 11.03 3.05 -13.30
C ASN A 97 11.16 4.43 -12.65
N ALA A 98 11.76 5.40 -13.36
CA ALA A 98 11.89 6.78 -12.87
C ALA A 98 10.51 7.43 -12.67
N TRP A 99 9.60 7.30 -13.64
CA TRP A 99 8.24 7.82 -13.51
C TRP A 99 7.45 7.12 -12.41
N ARG A 100 7.59 5.80 -12.25
CA ARG A 100 6.93 5.03 -11.18
C ARG A 100 7.43 5.47 -9.79
N PHE A 101 8.74 5.73 -9.64
CA PHE A 101 9.28 6.30 -8.40
C PHE A 101 8.64 7.67 -8.08
N LEU A 102 8.62 8.60 -9.07
CA LEU A 102 8.01 9.91 -8.90
C LEU A 102 6.49 9.83 -8.61
N GLN A 103 5.82 8.87 -9.23
CA GLN A 103 4.39 8.62 -9.02
C GLN A 103 4.12 8.13 -7.59
N GLY A 104 4.92 7.19 -7.07
CA GLY A 104 4.83 6.72 -5.70
C GLY A 104 5.14 7.84 -4.69
N LEU A 105 6.19 8.61 -4.95
CA LEU A 105 6.54 9.78 -4.15
C LEU A 105 5.34 10.74 -4.08
N ALA A 106 4.75 11.11 -5.21
CA ALA A 106 3.62 12.04 -5.26
C ALA A 106 2.35 11.47 -4.58
N ALA A 107 2.03 10.19 -4.81
CA ALA A 107 0.84 9.55 -4.25
C ALA A 107 0.82 9.50 -2.72
N ALA A 108 2.00 9.37 -2.09
CA ALA A 108 2.12 9.35 -0.64
C ALA A 108 1.56 10.62 0.03
N SER A 109 1.60 11.77 -0.66
CA SER A 109 1.05 13.04 -0.15
C SER A 109 -0.45 12.94 0.13
N GLY A 110 -1.20 12.21 -0.71
CA GLY A 110 -2.64 12.02 -0.54
C GLY A 110 -2.97 11.40 0.80
N MET A 111 -2.33 10.28 1.15
CA MET A 111 -2.59 9.56 2.41
C MET A 111 -2.32 10.41 3.67
N ILE A 112 -1.32 11.28 3.60
CA ILE A 112 -0.91 12.13 4.72
C ILE A 112 -1.84 13.34 4.83
N ILE A 113 -2.06 14.03 3.71
CA ILE A 113 -2.79 15.30 3.67
C ILE A 113 -4.30 15.07 3.87
N ILE A 114 -4.87 13.93 3.45
CA ILE A 114 -6.26 13.56 3.78
C ILE A 114 -6.50 13.68 5.29
N ARG A 115 -5.64 13.06 6.11
CA ARG A 115 -5.79 13.09 7.57
C ARG A 115 -5.64 14.50 8.15
N ALA A 116 -4.73 15.29 7.58
CA ALA A 116 -4.51 16.68 7.99
C ALA A 116 -5.75 17.54 7.67
N ILE A 117 -6.27 17.50 6.44
CA ILE A 117 -7.47 18.25 6.03
C ILE A 117 -8.68 17.88 6.89
N VAL A 118 -8.88 16.58 7.16
CA VAL A 118 -10.01 16.15 7.98
C VAL A 118 -9.89 16.69 9.41
N ARG A 119 -8.69 16.67 9.99
CA ARG A 119 -8.43 17.22 11.33
C ARG A 119 -8.63 18.74 11.37
N ASP A 120 -8.25 19.44 10.27
CA ASP A 120 -8.34 20.90 10.19
C ASP A 120 -9.82 21.37 10.04
N LEU A 121 -10.68 20.53 9.40
CA LEU A 121 -12.07 20.92 9.08
C LEU A 121 -13.15 20.32 9.97
N TYR A 122 -12.85 19.22 10.65
CA TYR A 122 -13.86 18.43 11.38
C TYR A 122 -13.35 17.93 12.71
N ASP A 123 -14.24 17.91 13.70
CA ASP A 123 -13.99 17.36 15.04
C ASP A 123 -14.85 16.13 15.35
N GLY A 124 -14.37 15.32 16.29
CA GLY A 124 -15.13 14.22 16.91
C GLY A 124 -15.73 13.25 15.87
N THR A 125 -17.05 13.03 15.99
CA THR A 125 -17.80 12.07 15.15
C THR A 125 -17.80 12.46 13.67
N ARG A 126 -17.77 13.76 13.33
CA ARG A 126 -17.74 14.22 11.92
C ARG A 126 -16.40 13.89 11.25
N ALA A 127 -15.29 14.05 11.96
CA ALA A 127 -13.97 13.67 11.46
C ALA A 127 -13.88 12.15 11.22
N THR A 128 -14.34 11.35 12.18
CA THR A 128 -14.39 9.89 12.06
C THR A 128 -15.23 9.45 10.86
N LYS A 129 -16.41 10.05 10.68
CA LYS A 129 -17.31 9.76 9.55
C LYS A 129 -16.68 10.12 8.20
N MET A 130 -16.01 11.28 8.11
CA MET A 130 -15.31 11.72 6.90
C MET A 130 -14.21 10.73 6.52
N LEU A 131 -13.32 10.36 7.47
CA LEU A 131 -12.25 9.38 7.24
C LEU A 131 -12.80 8.01 6.83
N ALA A 132 -13.86 7.54 7.51
CA ALA A 132 -14.47 6.25 7.21
C ALA A 132 -15.00 6.19 5.76
N TYR A 133 -15.72 7.21 5.31
CA TYR A 133 -16.23 7.26 3.94
C TYR A 133 -15.11 7.40 2.90
N THR A 134 -14.11 8.23 3.20
CA THR A 134 -12.95 8.44 2.32
C THR A 134 -12.17 7.14 2.12
N PHE A 135 -11.83 6.40 3.19
CA PHE A 135 -11.08 5.16 3.08
C PHE A 135 -11.92 3.99 2.54
N MET A 136 -13.24 4.01 2.76
CA MET A 136 -14.14 3.04 2.15
C MET A 136 -14.10 3.11 0.61
N THR A 137 -14.03 4.30 0.02
CA THR A 137 -13.87 4.45 -1.44
C THR A 137 -12.53 3.91 -1.94
N GLY A 138 -11.44 4.14 -1.19
CA GLY A 138 -10.12 3.56 -1.49
C GLY A 138 -10.13 2.03 -1.48
N SER A 139 -10.92 1.41 -0.60
CA SER A 139 -11.00 -0.05 -0.46
C SER A 139 -11.70 -0.77 -1.64
N ILE A 140 -12.38 -0.03 -2.51
CA ILE A 140 -13.02 -0.59 -3.72
C ILE A 140 -11.97 -0.83 -4.82
N MET A 141 -10.91 -0.01 -4.87
CA MET A 141 -9.92 -0.07 -5.95
C MET A 141 -9.18 -1.41 -6.05
N PRO A 142 -8.70 -2.03 -4.96
CA PRO A 142 -8.05 -3.34 -5.04
C PRO A 142 -8.94 -4.45 -5.61
N ILE A 143 -10.25 -4.27 -5.61
CA ILE A 143 -11.21 -5.21 -6.22
C ILE A 143 -11.47 -4.85 -7.68
N ALA A 144 -11.74 -3.57 -7.96
CA ALA A 144 -12.17 -3.11 -9.28
C ALA A 144 -11.01 -2.93 -10.26
N ALA A 145 -9.87 -2.39 -9.79
CA ALA A 145 -8.77 -2.01 -10.66
C ALA A 145 -8.08 -3.21 -11.36
N PRO A 146 -7.79 -4.35 -10.70
CA PRO A 146 -7.20 -5.49 -11.39
C PRO A 146 -8.14 -6.11 -12.42
N VAL A 147 -9.44 -6.12 -12.15
CA VAL A 147 -10.44 -6.61 -13.11
C VAL A 147 -10.44 -5.70 -14.34
N ALA A 148 -10.60 -4.39 -14.14
CA ALA A 148 -10.57 -3.42 -15.23
C ALA A 148 -9.24 -3.49 -16.00
N GLY A 149 -8.11 -3.53 -15.28
CA GLY A 149 -6.77 -3.61 -15.86
C GLY A 149 -6.57 -4.87 -16.71
N GLY A 150 -7.07 -6.02 -16.27
CA GLY A 150 -7.00 -7.27 -17.02
C GLY A 150 -7.76 -7.19 -18.36
N PHE A 151 -9.01 -6.75 -18.32
CA PHE A 151 -9.80 -6.55 -19.55
C PHE A 151 -9.16 -5.51 -20.48
N LEU A 152 -8.76 -4.37 -19.94
CA LEU A 152 -8.14 -3.31 -20.75
C LEU A 152 -6.84 -3.76 -21.39
N THR A 153 -6.00 -4.51 -20.69
CA THR A 153 -4.74 -5.05 -21.22
C THR A 153 -4.97 -5.94 -22.44
N VAL A 154 -6.01 -6.78 -22.40
CA VAL A 154 -6.30 -7.73 -23.49
C VAL A 154 -6.95 -7.04 -24.69
N TYR A 155 -7.92 -6.16 -24.46
CA TYR A 155 -8.75 -5.63 -25.56
C TYR A 155 -8.26 -4.29 -26.13
N VAL A 156 -7.45 -3.55 -25.37
CA VAL A 156 -6.99 -2.20 -25.78
C VAL A 156 -5.46 -2.10 -25.81
N GLY A 157 -4.79 -2.79 -24.89
CA GLY A 157 -3.35 -2.73 -24.69
C GLY A 157 -3.01 -2.25 -23.28
N TRP A 158 -1.79 -2.57 -22.83
CA TRP A 158 -1.36 -2.27 -21.46
C TRP A 158 -1.16 -0.77 -21.20
N GLU A 159 -0.84 0.01 -22.23
CA GLU A 159 -0.59 1.46 -22.13
C GLU A 159 -1.81 2.23 -21.63
N ILE A 160 -3.02 1.75 -21.98
CA ILE A 160 -4.27 2.40 -21.56
C ILE A 160 -4.40 2.46 -20.04
N ASN A 161 -3.90 1.44 -19.33
CA ASN A 161 -3.94 1.41 -17.87
C ASN A 161 -3.15 2.58 -17.27
N LEU A 162 -1.99 2.90 -17.84
CA LEU A 162 -1.16 4.04 -17.41
C LEU A 162 -1.79 5.37 -17.83
N HIS A 163 -2.41 5.47 -19.01
CA HIS A 163 -3.16 6.66 -19.43
C HIS A 163 -4.37 6.92 -18.52
N ILE A 164 -5.08 5.90 -18.07
CA ILE A 164 -6.19 6.03 -17.11
C ILE A 164 -5.69 6.60 -15.79
N ILE A 165 -4.55 6.11 -15.29
CA ILE A 165 -3.93 6.64 -14.08
C ILE A 165 -3.64 8.16 -14.24
N GLY A 166 -3.00 8.55 -15.35
CA GLY A 166 -2.72 9.95 -15.66
C GLY A 166 -3.99 10.79 -15.73
N THR A 167 -5.03 10.27 -16.40
CA THR A 167 -6.32 10.97 -16.57
C THR A 167 -7.04 11.15 -15.24
N ILE A 168 -7.14 10.12 -14.41
CA ILE A 168 -7.74 10.23 -13.06
C ILE A 168 -6.93 11.19 -12.21
N GLY A 169 -5.58 11.12 -12.27
CA GLY A 169 -4.70 12.08 -11.61
C GLY A 169 -4.98 13.51 -12.03
N LEU A 170 -5.18 13.77 -13.33
CA LEU A 170 -5.53 15.09 -13.86
C LEU A 170 -6.87 15.57 -13.32
N LEU A 171 -7.90 14.72 -13.34
CA LEU A 171 -9.24 15.08 -12.82
C LEU A 171 -9.19 15.42 -11.32
N VAL A 172 -8.46 14.63 -10.52
CA VAL A 172 -8.25 14.90 -9.10
C VAL A 172 -7.48 16.20 -8.91
N THR A 173 -6.42 16.44 -9.69
CA THR A 173 -5.63 17.67 -9.64
C THR A 173 -6.49 18.90 -9.92
N LEU A 174 -7.29 18.87 -10.98
CA LEU A 174 -8.19 19.95 -11.34
C LEU A 174 -9.27 20.18 -10.26
N GLY A 175 -9.85 19.11 -9.73
CA GLY A 175 -10.80 19.19 -8.62
C GLY A 175 -10.21 19.87 -7.38
N LEU A 176 -9.00 19.47 -6.99
CA LEU A 176 -8.28 20.07 -5.85
C LEU A 176 -7.93 21.54 -6.13
N TRP A 177 -7.45 21.84 -7.33
CA TRP A 177 -7.09 23.23 -7.67
C TRP A 177 -8.27 24.18 -7.63
N VAL A 178 -9.43 23.74 -8.15
CA VAL A 178 -10.65 24.60 -8.26
C VAL A 178 -11.43 24.64 -6.93
N TRP A 179 -11.51 23.52 -6.19
CA TRP A 179 -12.48 23.39 -5.11
C TRP A 179 -11.89 23.28 -3.71
N LEU A 180 -10.59 23.03 -3.58
CA LEU A 180 -9.96 22.95 -2.27
C LEU A 180 -9.49 24.34 -1.82
N ASP A 181 -10.04 24.82 -0.72
CA ASP A 181 -9.50 26.00 -0.01
C ASP A 181 -8.31 25.60 0.89
N GLU A 182 -7.49 26.57 1.29
CA GLU A 182 -6.47 26.31 2.31
C GLU A 182 -7.15 26.00 3.64
N THR A 183 -6.71 24.92 4.29
CA THR A 183 -7.37 24.43 5.52
C THR A 183 -6.50 24.52 6.77
N GLY A 184 -5.18 24.51 6.61
CA GLY A 184 -4.24 24.49 7.71
C GLY A 184 -3.56 25.84 7.95
N GLU A 185 -3.25 26.12 9.20
CA GLU A 185 -2.35 27.21 9.55
C GLU A 185 -0.91 26.83 9.20
N ARG A 186 -0.13 27.80 8.71
CA ARG A 186 1.27 27.58 8.35
C ARG A 186 2.14 27.63 9.59
N GLU A 187 2.95 26.61 9.79
CA GLU A 187 3.90 26.51 10.89
C GLU A 187 5.33 26.82 10.40
N PRO A 188 5.86 28.04 10.63
CA PRO A 188 7.17 28.45 10.14
C PRO A 188 8.33 27.52 10.50
N ASN A 189 8.24 26.81 11.60
CA ASN A 189 9.28 25.93 12.15
C ASN A 189 9.08 24.44 11.81
N ALA A 190 8.07 24.09 11.01
CA ALA A 190 7.74 22.69 10.70
C ALA A 190 8.88 21.89 10.06
N LEU A 191 9.80 22.56 9.34
CA LEU A 191 10.96 21.94 8.65
C LEU A 191 12.24 21.92 9.51
N GLN A 192 12.18 22.12 10.82
CA GLN A 192 13.34 21.97 11.67
C GLN A 192 13.79 20.50 11.75
N ILE A 193 14.83 20.16 10.97
CA ILE A 193 15.35 18.79 10.85
C ILE A 193 15.77 18.23 12.21
N SER A 194 16.38 19.05 13.08
CA SER A 194 16.76 18.64 14.43
C SER A 194 15.58 18.21 15.29
N ALA A 195 14.46 18.94 15.22
CA ALA A 195 13.22 18.60 15.93
C ALA A 195 12.53 17.35 15.36
N MET A 196 12.62 17.16 14.04
CA MET A 196 12.12 15.94 13.39
C MET A 196 12.94 14.71 13.80
N ILE A 197 14.26 14.81 13.73
CA ILE A 197 15.16 13.72 14.16
C ILE A 197 14.96 13.39 15.64
N ALA A 198 14.87 14.38 16.51
CA ALA A 198 14.62 14.16 17.94
C ALA A 198 13.32 13.41 18.18
N ALA A 199 12.22 13.81 17.50
CA ALA A 199 10.94 13.13 17.63
C ALA A 199 10.97 11.68 17.09
N TYR A 200 11.65 11.42 15.98
CA TYR A 200 11.81 10.06 15.46
C TYR A 200 12.70 9.21 16.38
N GLN A 201 13.75 9.78 16.97
CA GLN A 201 14.56 9.09 17.97
C GLN A 201 13.76 8.74 19.23
N GLU A 202 12.88 9.64 19.70
CA GLU A 202 11.99 9.38 20.82
C GLU A 202 11.04 8.21 20.52
N LEU A 203 10.40 8.21 19.34
CA LEU A 203 9.52 7.12 18.90
C LEU A 203 10.28 5.79 18.80
N LEU A 204 11.46 5.78 18.17
CA LEU A 204 12.27 4.56 17.99
C LEU A 204 12.84 4.02 19.30
N ARG A 205 13.11 4.87 20.28
CA ARG A 205 13.53 4.46 21.63
C ARG A 205 12.39 3.83 22.43
N SER A 206 11.15 4.12 22.08
CA SER A 206 10.01 3.48 22.72
C SER A 206 9.88 2.03 22.29
N ARG A 207 10.13 1.12 23.24
CA ARG A 207 10.00 -0.33 22.99
C ARG A 207 8.61 -0.67 22.45
N ARG A 208 7.56 -0.07 23.00
CA ARG A 208 6.18 -0.32 22.57
C ARG A 208 5.95 0.14 21.13
N PHE A 209 6.39 1.37 20.77
CA PHE A 209 6.30 1.84 19.38
C PHE A 209 7.01 0.87 18.44
N PHE A 210 8.29 0.56 18.74
CA PHE A 210 9.11 -0.32 17.91
C PHE A 210 8.46 -1.71 17.72
N THR A 211 8.01 -2.33 18.82
CA THR A 211 7.41 -3.67 18.80
C THR A 211 6.17 -3.73 17.92
N TYR A 212 5.25 -2.78 18.09
CA TYR A 212 4.00 -2.76 17.32
C TYR A 212 4.21 -2.32 15.86
N ALA A 213 5.11 -1.36 15.60
CA ALA A 213 5.46 -0.97 14.23
C ALA A 213 6.15 -2.12 13.49
N PHE A 214 7.08 -2.84 14.17
CA PHE A 214 7.76 -4.01 13.62
C PHE A 214 6.78 -5.15 13.28
N ALA A 215 5.72 -5.33 14.07
CA ALA A 215 4.70 -6.35 13.80
C ALA A 215 4.01 -6.17 12.42
N GLY A 216 3.97 -4.95 11.91
CA GLY A 216 3.44 -4.65 10.57
C GLY A 216 4.39 -4.94 9.41
N ILE A 217 5.71 -5.10 9.65
CA ILE A 217 6.72 -5.21 8.58
C ILE A 217 6.53 -6.50 7.77
N GLY A 218 6.50 -7.65 8.42
CA GLY A 218 6.35 -8.95 7.74
C GLY A 218 5.07 -9.05 6.90
N PRO A 219 3.89 -8.74 7.46
CA PRO A 219 2.65 -8.75 6.69
C PRO A 219 2.65 -7.78 5.51
N PHE A 220 3.22 -6.57 5.68
CA PHE A 220 3.28 -5.59 4.60
C PHE A 220 4.26 -6.00 3.49
N ALA A 221 5.39 -6.60 3.86
CA ALA A 221 6.31 -7.22 2.90
C ALA A 221 5.61 -8.35 2.11
N GLY A 222 4.83 -9.21 2.80
CA GLY A 222 4.07 -10.27 2.14
C GLY A 222 2.95 -9.77 1.23
N LEU A 223 2.24 -8.69 1.61
CA LEU A 223 1.32 -8.01 0.70
C LEU A 223 2.03 -7.64 -0.60
N PHE A 224 3.19 -6.98 -0.52
CA PHE A 224 3.91 -6.55 -1.72
C PHE A 224 4.59 -7.70 -2.46
N ALA A 225 4.95 -8.80 -1.80
CA ALA A 225 5.35 -10.02 -2.49
C ALA A 225 4.21 -10.58 -3.36
N ILE A 226 2.97 -10.61 -2.83
CA ILE A 226 1.77 -11.00 -3.60
C ILE A 226 1.54 -10.03 -4.76
N LEU A 227 1.50 -8.71 -4.49
CA LEU A 227 1.27 -7.69 -5.52
C LEU A 227 2.31 -7.77 -6.64
N THR A 228 3.57 -8.02 -6.31
CA THR A 228 4.67 -8.04 -7.27
C THR A 228 4.67 -9.30 -8.13
N SER A 229 4.45 -10.49 -7.54
CA SER A 229 4.74 -11.75 -8.22
C SER A 229 3.51 -12.54 -8.65
N LEU A 230 2.33 -12.32 -8.04
CA LEU A 230 1.16 -13.16 -8.28
C LEU A 230 0.69 -13.13 -9.75
N SER A 231 0.81 -11.95 -10.43
CA SER A 231 0.42 -11.84 -11.84
C SER A 231 1.33 -12.67 -12.76
N SER A 232 2.65 -12.60 -12.58
CA SER A 232 3.60 -13.38 -13.36
C SER A 232 3.43 -14.88 -13.12
N VAL A 233 3.22 -15.28 -11.85
CA VAL A 233 2.95 -16.68 -11.51
C VAL A 233 1.66 -17.18 -12.16
N LEU A 234 0.56 -16.46 -12.06
CA LEU A 234 -0.71 -16.93 -12.61
C LEU A 234 -0.78 -16.79 -14.13
N ILE A 235 -0.33 -15.67 -14.70
CA ILE A 235 -0.48 -15.40 -16.13
C ILE A 235 0.62 -16.11 -16.92
N GLU A 236 1.89 -15.93 -16.56
CA GLU A 236 3.02 -16.39 -17.34
C GLU A 236 3.34 -17.86 -17.06
N PHE A 237 3.48 -18.25 -15.78
CA PHE A 237 3.84 -19.62 -15.42
C PHE A 237 2.67 -20.60 -15.52
N MET A 238 1.45 -20.20 -15.09
CA MET A 238 0.28 -21.09 -15.07
C MET A 238 -0.67 -20.91 -16.27
N GLY A 239 -0.43 -19.94 -17.17
CA GLY A 239 -1.23 -19.72 -18.38
C GLY A 239 -2.63 -19.17 -18.12
N VAL A 240 -2.87 -18.54 -16.97
CA VAL A 240 -4.14 -17.89 -16.67
C VAL A 240 -4.27 -16.61 -17.49
N SER A 241 -5.44 -16.33 -18.09
CA SER A 241 -5.60 -15.06 -18.81
C SER A 241 -5.59 -13.84 -17.89
N PRO A 242 -5.15 -12.66 -18.38
CA PRO A 242 -5.13 -11.44 -17.56
C PRO A 242 -6.49 -11.06 -16.98
N GLU A 243 -7.60 -11.32 -17.67
CA GLU A 243 -8.95 -11.07 -17.17
C GLU A 243 -9.27 -12.00 -15.99
N MET A 244 -8.94 -13.30 -16.13
CA MET A 244 -9.15 -14.27 -15.06
C MET A 244 -8.25 -13.96 -13.85
N PHE A 245 -7.00 -13.53 -14.08
CA PHE A 245 -6.14 -13.03 -13.01
C PHE A 245 -6.84 -11.90 -12.24
N GLY A 246 -7.41 -10.91 -12.95
CA GLY A 246 -8.13 -9.80 -12.33
C GLY A 246 -9.25 -10.28 -11.41
N LEU A 247 -10.03 -11.29 -11.85
CA LEU A 247 -11.11 -11.87 -11.04
C LEU A 247 -10.60 -12.66 -9.82
N LEU A 248 -9.54 -13.44 -9.99
CA LEU A 248 -8.91 -14.20 -8.89
C LEU A 248 -8.31 -13.25 -7.85
N PHE A 249 -7.63 -12.20 -8.31
CA PHE A 249 -7.08 -11.19 -7.40
C PHE A 249 -8.19 -10.42 -6.69
N ALA A 250 -9.28 -10.06 -7.37
CA ALA A 250 -10.44 -9.44 -6.76
C ALA A 250 -11.04 -10.32 -5.65
N ALA A 251 -11.10 -11.65 -5.85
CA ALA A 251 -11.57 -12.57 -4.82
C ALA A 251 -10.65 -12.55 -3.57
N VAL A 252 -9.32 -12.49 -3.76
CA VAL A 252 -8.36 -12.31 -2.65
C VAL A 252 -8.62 -11.00 -1.91
N MET A 253 -8.88 -9.90 -2.63
CA MET A 253 -9.13 -8.59 -2.02
C MET A 253 -10.50 -8.49 -1.35
N VAL A 254 -11.52 -9.18 -1.84
CA VAL A 254 -12.81 -9.33 -1.14
C VAL A 254 -12.62 -10.05 0.19
N GLY A 255 -11.80 -11.10 0.23
CA GLY A 255 -11.43 -11.79 1.48
C GLY A 255 -10.70 -10.86 2.46
N ASN A 256 -9.76 -10.05 1.96
CA ASN A 256 -9.08 -9.02 2.76
C ASN A 256 -10.06 -7.98 3.33
N LEU A 257 -10.99 -7.48 2.52
CA LEU A 257 -11.99 -6.50 2.94
C LEU A 257 -12.93 -7.08 4.02
N ALA A 258 -13.40 -8.30 3.83
CA ALA A 258 -14.24 -9.00 4.81
C ALA A 258 -13.50 -9.21 6.14
N ALA A 259 -12.23 -9.62 6.08
CA ALA A 259 -11.39 -9.78 7.26
C ALA A 259 -11.09 -8.44 7.96
N SER A 260 -10.90 -7.35 7.21
CA SER A 260 -10.74 -6.00 7.78
C SER A 260 -11.98 -5.54 8.53
N TRP A 261 -13.17 -5.79 7.97
CA TRP A 261 -14.42 -5.49 8.65
C TRP A 261 -14.59 -6.34 9.93
N LEU A 262 -14.27 -7.62 9.85
CA LEU A 262 -14.29 -8.51 11.02
C LEU A 262 -13.29 -8.08 12.08
N SER A 263 -12.09 -7.64 11.69
CA SER A 263 -11.05 -7.10 12.59
C SER A 263 -11.59 -5.97 13.45
N GLY A 264 -12.33 -5.03 12.86
CA GLY A 264 -12.94 -3.91 13.59
C GLY A 264 -13.90 -4.39 14.69
N ARG A 265 -14.76 -5.39 14.39
CA ARG A 265 -15.68 -5.96 15.38
C ARG A 265 -14.99 -6.78 16.47
N LEU A 266 -14.00 -7.58 16.08
CA LEU A 266 -13.26 -8.43 17.02
C LEU A 266 -12.32 -7.62 17.92
N ALA A 267 -11.90 -6.42 17.51
CA ALA A 267 -11.03 -5.58 18.30
C ALA A 267 -11.67 -5.17 19.64
N GLU A 268 -12.98 -4.93 19.67
CA GLU A 268 -13.73 -4.59 20.88
C GLU A 268 -13.81 -5.76 21.88
N SER A 269 -13.98 -6.98 21.38
CA SER A 269 -14.19 -8.18 22.21
C SER A 269 -12.88 -8.89 22.59
N MET A 270 -11.90 -8.95 21.69
CA MET A 270 -10.68 -9.73 21.87
C MET A 270 -9.45 -8.89 22.22
N GLY A 271 -9.49 -7.58 21.87
CA GLY A 271 -8.37 -6.65 22.02
C GLY A 271 -7.30 -6.81 20.94
N GLY A 272 -6.58 -5.70 20.65
CA GLY A 272 -5.64 -5.62 19.52
C GLY A 272 -4.50 -6.64 19.56
N THR A 273 -3.96 -6.96 20.74
CA THR A 273 -2.86 -7.93 20.85
C THR A 273 -3.24 -9.34 20.37
N ARG A 274 -4.47 -9.80 20.70
CA ARG A 274 -4.94 -11.11 20.23
C ARG A 274 -5.11 -11.12 18.71
N LEU A 275 -5.58 -10.03 18.13
CA LEU A 275 -5.69 -9.90 16.67
C LEU A 275 -4.33 -9.93 15.97
N ILE A 276 -3.30 -9.31 16.56
CA ILE A 276 -1.93 -9.39 16.05
C ILE A 276 -1.45 -10.85 16.07
N ILE A 277 -1.66 -11.58 17.17
CA ILE A 277 -1.24 -12.98 17.29
C ILE A 277 -1.97 -13.86 16.25
N ILE A 278 -3.30 -13.76 16.18
CA ILE A 278 -4.11 -14.56 15.25
C ILE A 278 -3.71 -14.25 13.81
N GLY A 279 -3.60 -12.96 13.45
CA GLY A 279 -3.20 -12.54 12.10
C GLY A 279 -1.81 -13.04 11.73
N SER A 280 -0.83 -12.96 12.65
CA SER A 280 0.53 -13.47 12.40
C SER A 280 0.56 -14.99 12.20
N VAL A 281 -0.20 -15.75 13.00
CA VAL A 281 -0.31 -17.21 12.86
C VAL A 281 -0.95 -17.58 11.52
N ILE A 282 -1.98 -16.85 11.09
CA ILE A 282 -2.62 -17.06 9.79
C ILE A 282 -1.63 -16.75 8.66
N CYS A 283 -0.88 -15.63 8.72
CA CYS A 283 0.16 -15.33 7.74
C CYS A 283 1.21 -16.42 7.64
N LEU A 284 1.68 -16.95 8.79
CA LEU A 284 2.66 -18.03 8.83
C LEU A 284 2.12 -19.32 8.21
N ILE A 285 0.93 -19.77 8.62
CA ILE A 285 0.30 -20.98 8.08
C ILE A 285 0.10 -20.84 6.57
N SER A 286 -0.37 -19.69 6.11
CA SER A 286 -0.59 -19.42 4.69
C SER A 286 0.73 -19.42 3.90
N GLY A 287 1.80 -18.82 4.43
CA GLY A 287 3.12 -18.86 3.80
C GLY A 287 3.70 -20.28 3.73
N ILE A 288 3.59 -21.06 4.82
CA ILE A 288 4.01 -22.46 4.82
C ILE A 288 3.16 -23.30 3.85
N ALA A 289 1.86 -23.06 3.77
CA ALA A 289 0.98 -23.76 2.85
C ALA A 289 1.34 -23.45 1.39
N ALA A 290 1.62 -22.19 1.03
CA ALA A 290 2.08 -21.81 -0.29
C ALA A 290 3.38 -22.55 -0.66
N LEU A 291 4.37 -22.51 0.23
CA LEU A 291 5.64 -23.21 0.00
C LEU A 291 5.47 -24.73 -0.08
N GLY A 292 4.63 -25.31 0.77
CA GLY A 292 4.31 -26.74 0.77
C GLY A 292 3.68 -27.20 -0.54
N VAL A 293 2.74 -26.43 -1.10
CA VAL A 293 2.13 -26.73 -2.40
C VAL A 293 3.18 -26.85 -3.52
N VAL A 294 4.13 -25.90 -3.54
CA VAL A 294 5.19 -25.87 -4.55
C VAL A 294 6.17 -27.04 -4.35
N LEU A 295 6.64 -27.27 -3.12
CA LEU A 295 7.60 -28.34 -2.82
C LEU A 295 7.03 -29.75 -3.04
N LEU A 296 5.71 -29.92 -2.93
CA LEU A 296 5.03 -31.19 -3.23
C LEU A 296 4.70 -31.37 -4.73
N GLY A 297 4.99 -30.37 -5.57
CA GLY A 297 4.67 -30.41 -6.99
C GLY A 297 3.16 -30.27 -7.28
N TRP A 298 2.40 -29.67 -6.40
CA TRP A 298 0.94 -29.46 -6.53
C TRP A 298 0.60 -28.06 -7.06
N SER A 299 1.55 -27.43 -7.75
CA SER A 299 1.39 -26.09 -8.30
C SER A 299 0.15 -25.99 -9.19
N SER A 300 -0.76 -25.11 -8.81
CA SER A 300 -2.03 -24.86 -9.50
C SER A 300 -2.57 -23.49 -9.13
N PRO A 301 -3.41 -22.84 -9.96
CA PRO A 301 -3.98 -21.54 -9.61
C PRO A 301 -4.67 -21.53 -8.22
N PRO A 302 -5.54 -22.47 -7.82
CA PRO A 302 -6.07 -22.53 -6.47
C PRO A 302 -4.99 -22.76 -5.41
N GLY A 303 -3.95 -23.55 -5.71
CA GLY A 303 -2.85 -23.88 -4.80
C GLY A 303 -2.03 -22.65 -4.39
N ILE A 304 -2.00 -21.58 -5.21
CA ILE A 304 -1.33 -20.32 -4.92
C ILE A 304 -2.31 -19.25 -4.44
N VAL A 305 -3.50 -19.17 -5.04
CA VAL A 305 -4.51 -18.15 -4.71
C VAL A 305 -5.06 -18.34 -3.30
N LEU A 306 -5.35 -19.57 -2.85
CA LEU A 306 -5.91 -19.81 -1.52
C LEU A 306 -4.93 -19.45 -0.39
N PRO A 307 -3.65 -19.84 -0.42
CA PRO A 307 -2.67 -19.34 0.54
C PRO A 307 -2.50 -17.82 0.48
N SER A 308 -2.50 -17.21 -0.70
CA SER A 308 -2.44 -15.75 -0.83
C SER A 308 -3.64 -15.05 -0.18
N LEU A 309 -4.85 -15.59 -0.36
CA LEU A 309 -6.06 -15.13 0.32
C LEU A 309 -5.93 -15.29 1.85
N GLY A 310 -5.47 -16.44 2.31
CA GLY A 310 -5.23 -16.67 3.75
C GLY A 310 -4.23 -15.66 4.32
N PHE A 311 -3.14 -15.39 3.61
CA PHE A 311 -2.15 -14.39 4.02
C PHE A 311 -2.78 -12.99 4.13
N MET A 312 -3.61 -12.61 3.14
CA MET A 312 -4.31 -11.31 3.14
C MET A 312 -5.37 -11.21 4.25
N VAL A 313 -6.01 -12.31 4.65
CA VAL A 313 -6.87 -12.36 5.85
C VAL A 313 -6.05 -12.10 7.11
N GLY A 314 -4.90 -12.74 7.26
CA GLY A 314 -3.98 -12.51 8.38
C GLY A 314 -3.49 -11.06 8.44
N PHE A 315 -3.09 -10.50 7.29
CA PHE A 315 -2.72 -9.09 7.13
C PHE A 315 -3.82 -8.15 7.62
N ALA A 316 -5.06 -8.37 7.18
CA ALA A 316 -6.20 -7.52 7.49
C ALA A 316 -6.59 -7.52 8.98
N LEU A 317 -6.39 -8.65 9.67
CA LEU A 317 -6.60 -8.74 11.11
C LEU A 317 -5.50 -8.02 11.90
N LEU A 318 -4.26 -8.11 11.44
CA LEU A 318 -3.08 -7.66 12.17
C LEU A 318 -2.81 -6.16 12.02
N ILE A 319 -2.82 -5.64 10.79
CA ILE A 319 -2.32 -4.29 10.49
C ILE A 319 -3.05 -3.18 11.23
N PRO A 320 -4.39 -3.13 11.30
CA PRO A 320 -5.08 -2.07 12.05
C PRO A 320 -4.72 -2.09 13.54
N ALA A 321 -4.64 -3.28 14.14
CA ALA A 321 -4.31 -3.46 15.53
C ALA A 321 -2.85 -3.07 15.86
N ALA A 322 -1.91 -3.42 14.99
CA ALA A 322 -0.51 -3.07 15.13
C ALA A 322 -0.31 -1.55 15.01
N THR A 323 -0.93 -0.92 14.01
CA THR A 323 -0.85 0.53 13.80
C THR A 323 -1.44 1.31 14.98
N ALA A 324 -2.63 0.92 15.45
CA ALA A 324 -3.27 1.53 16.62
C ALA A 324 -2.42 1.35 17.90
N GLY A 325 -1.86 0.15 18.11
CA GLY A 325 -1.01 -0.16 19.25
C GLY A 325 0.29 0.64 19.26
N ALA A 326 0.90 0.91 18.11
CA ALA A 326 2.09 1.73 17.97
C ALA A 326 1.80 3.22 18.27
N MET A 327 0.66 3.73 17.79
CA MET A 327 0.32 5.16 17.90
C MET A 327 -0.28 5.54 19.26
N SER A 328 -0.92 4.60 19.96
CA SER A 328 -1.69 4.90 21.19
C SER A 328 -0.88 5.60 22.32
N PRO A 329 0.43 5.35 22.51
CA PRO A 329 1.21 6.06 23.54
C PRO A 329 1.59 7.49 23.14
N PHE A 330 1.41 7.88 21.87
CA PHE A 330 1.93 9.13 21.31
C PHE A 330 0.85 10.02 20.68
N PRO A 331 -0.25 10.36 21.36
CA PRO A 331 -1.32 11.18 20.78
C PRO A 331 -0.82 12.56 20.32
N GLN A 332 0.15 13.14 21.02
CA GLN A 332 0.75 14.42 20.69
C GLN A 332 1.66 14.39 19.43
N MET A 333 2.16 13.20 19.08
CA MET A 333 3.04 12.99 17.92
C MET A 333 2.41 12.04 16.90
N ALA A 334 1.08 11.91 16.87
CA ALA A 334 0.38 10.94 16.03
C ALA A 334 0.73 11.05 14.53
N GLY A 335 0.92 12.29 14.03
CA GLY A 335 1.35 12.52 12.65
C GLY A 335 2.75 11.94 12.35
N ARG A 336 3.73 12.23 13.22
CA ARG A 336 5.11 11.73 13.09
C ARG A 336 5.18 10.22 13.28
N ALA A 337 4.42 9.67 14.22
CA ALA A 337 4.30 8.23 14.43
C ALA A 337 3.71 7.52 13.19
N SER A 338 2.64 8.08 12.61
CA SER A 338 2.04 7.56 11.38
C SER A 338 3.00 7.62 10.19
N SER A 339 3.78 8.71 10.04
CA SER A 339 4.79 8.84 8.99
C SER A 339 5.89 7.79 9.12
N LEU A 340 6.38 7.54 10.34
CA LEU A 340 7.42 6.54 10.58
C LEU A 340 6.92 5.09 10.35
N ILE A 341 5.68 4.80 10.75
CA ILE A 341 5.03 3.52 10.42
C ILE A 341 4.88 3.37 8.91
N GLY A 342 4.41 4.41 8.20
CA GLY A 342 4.30 4.39 6.75
C GLY A 342 5.63 4.20 6.05
N LEU A 343 6.70 4.88 6.50
CA LEU A 343 8.07 4.66 6.02
C LEU A 343 8.49 3.19 6.18
N ALA A 344 8.27 2.60 7.35
CA ALA A 344 8.62 1.21 7.61
C ALA A 344 7.81 0.24 6.74
N GLN A 345 6.51 0.46 6.59
CA GLN A 345 5.62 -0.38 5.80
C GLN A 345 5.93 -0.31 4.30
N TYR A 346 5.98 0.88 3.70
CA TYR A 346 6.30 1.03 2.27
C TYR A 346 7.76 0.71 1.99
N GLY A 347 8.69 0.94 2.93
CA GLY A 347 10.07 0.51 2.83
C GLY A 347 10.20 -1.02 2.81
N ALA A 348 9.46 -1.72 3.67
CA ALA A 348 9.37 -3.18 3.64
C ALA A 348 8.73 -3.69 2.33
N GLY A 349 7.70 -2.99 1.84
CA GLY A 349 7.09 -3.25 0.54
C GLY A 349 8.08 -3.08 -0.62
N ALA A 350 8.86 -2.00 -0.61
CA ALA A 350 9.90 -1.77 -1.61
C ALA A 350 10.96 -2.87 -1.60
N ALA A 351 11.45 -3.24 -0.40
CA ALA A 351 12.41 -4.32 -0.24
C ALA A 351 11.86 -5.68 -0.71
N ALA A 352 10.61 -5.99 -0.35
CA ALA A 352 9.94 -7.21 -0.80
C ALA A 352 9.78 -7.23 -2.32
N SER A 353 9.28 -6.15 -2.93
CA SER A 353 9.15 -6.04 -4.39
C SER A 353 10.49 -6.16 -5.10
N MET A 354 11.56 -5.56 -4.54
CA MET A 354 12.91 -5.69 -5.09
C MET A 354 13.40 -7.13 -5.03
N VAL A 355 13.26 -7.80 -3.88
CA VAL A 355 13.66 -9.20 -3.72
C VAL A 355 12.86 -10.09 -4.67
N MET A 356 11.55 -9.89 -4.80
CA MET A 356 10.71 -10.67 -5.71
C MET A 356 11.12 -10.48 -7.17
N GLY A 357 11.36 -9.23 -7.61
CA GLY A 357 11.79 -8.96 -8.98
C GLY A 357 13.16 -9.57 -9.31
N LEU A 358 14.13 -9.47 -8.38
CA LEU A 358 15.47 -10.05 -8.55
C LEU A 358 15.49 -11.59 -8.46
N ALA A 359 14.58 -12.17 -7.69
CA ALA A 359 14.47 -13.61 -7.52
C ALA A 359 13.53 -14.28 -8.54
N ALA A 360 12.89 -13.50 -9.42
CA ALA A 360 11.96 -14.03 -10.41
C ALA A 360 12.71 -15.01 -11.35
N ASP A 361 12.28 -16.26 -11.35
CA ASP A 361 12.89 -17.36 -12.11
C ASP A 361 11.91 -18.03 -13.08
N GLY A 362 10.74 -17.40 -13.28
CA GLY A 362 9.67 -17.93 -14.11
C GLY A 362 8.85 -19.03 -13.43
N THR A 363 9.03 -19.28 -12.12
CA THR A 363 8.27 -20.27 -11.34
C THR A 363 7.47 -19.62 -10.21
N ASP A 364 6.70 -20.42 -9.47
CA ASP A 364 5.95 -19.99 -8.29
C ASP A 364 6.77 -20.08 -6.97
N LEU A 365 7.99 -20.61 -7.04
CA LEU A 365 8.83 -20.83 -5.86
C LEU A 365 9.24 -19.51 -5.16
N PRO A 366 9.70 -18.45 -5.85
CA PRO A 366 10.08 -17.19 -5.20
C PRO A 366 8.93 -16.56 -4.41
N LEU A 367 7.71 -16.52 -4.97
CA LEU A 367 6.53 -16.00 -4.28
C LEU A 367 6.23 -16.82 -3.02
N SER A 368 6.19 -18.13 -3.15
CA SER A 368 5.82 -19.03 -2.06
C SER A 368 6.84 -19.02 -0.93
N ALA A 369 8.14 -19.01 -1.26
CA ALA A 369 9.23 -18.84 -0.29
C ALA A 369 9.17 -17.47 0.39
N GLY A 370 8.92 -16.41 -0.38
CA GLY A 370 8.76 -15.04 0.13
C GLY A 370 7.63 -14.94 1.15
N LEU A 371 6.47 -15.55 0.86
CA LEU A 371 5.33 -15.59 1.81
C LEU A 371 5.67 -16.35 3.09
N ALA A 372 6.40 -17.47 3.00
CA ALA A 372 6.85 -18.21 4.17
C ALA A 372 7.79 -17.38 5.05
N VAL A 373 8.76 -16.68 4.44
CA VAL A 373 9.67 -15.76 5.16
C VAL A 373 8.90 -14.62 5.81
N CYS A 374 7.96 -14.00 5.10
CA CYS A 374 7.12 -12.91 5.64
C CYS A 374 6.24 -13.41 6.81
N GLY A 375 5.73 -14.63 6.72
CA GLY A 375 5.01 -15.30 7.80
C GLY A 375 5.88 -15.54 9.04
N LEU A 376 7.13 -15.98 8.86
CA LEU A 376 8.11 -16.14 9.95
C LEU A 376 8.46 -14.81 10.60
N LEU A 377 8.65 -13.73 9.82
CA LEU A 377 8.85 -12.38 10.36
C LEU A 377 7.65 -11.92 11.19
N SER A 378 6.43 -12.26 10.77
CA SER A 378 5.21 -11.98 11.53
C SER A 378 5.15 -12.74 12.84
N LEU A 379 5.60 -14.01 12.86
CA LEU A 379 5.71 -14.81 14.09
C LEU A 379 6.72 -14.22 15.06
N PHE A 380 7.89 -13.79 14.57
CA PHE A 380 8.91 -13.15 15.41
C PHE A 380 8.36 -11.90 16.11
N ALA A 381 7.53 -11.13 15.42
CA ALA A 381 6.85 -9.98 16.02
C ALA A 381 5.96 -10.35 17.20
N ILE A 382 5.32 -11.53 17.22
CA ILE A 382 4.53 -12.01 18.36
C ILE A 382 5.41 -12.12 19.62
N ILE A 383 6.62 -12.67 19.49
CA ILE A 383 7.55 -12.83 20.62
C ILE A 383 7.85 -11.46 21.24
N LEU A 384 8.09 -10.46 20.41
CA LEU A 384 8.31 -9.07 20.87
C LEU A 384 7.10 -8.51 21.59
N VAL A 385 5.89 -8.66 21.03
CA VAL A 385 4.62 -8.16 21.60
C VAL A 385 4.31 -8.82 22.94
N LEU A 386 4.54 -10.12 23.07
CA LEU A 386 4.31 -10.86 24.33
C LEU A 386 5.30 -10.50 25.42
N THR A 387 6.56 -10.21 25.07
CA THR A 387 7.58 -9.80 26.04
C THR A 387 7.39 -8.37 26.55
N ASP A 388 6.70 -7.51 25.77
CA ASP A 388 6.35 -6.15 26.19
C ASP A 388 5.22 -6.12 27.23
N ARG A 389 4.32 -7.11 27.24
CA ARG A 389 3.22 -7.23 28.22
C ARG A 389 3.64 -7.63 29.62
N LYS A 390 4.82 -8.23 29.78
CA LYS A 390 5.30 -8.74 31.08
C LYS A 390 6.03 -7.68 31.90
N LYS A 391 6.20 -6.49 31.37
CA LYS A 391 6.76 -5.32 32.04
C LYS A 391 5.72 -4.19 32.17
#